data_a779bebf3d8580c05c0372d4b827c393
#
_entry.id   a779bebf3d8580c05c0372d4b827c393
#
_cell.length_a   1.000
_cell.length_b   1.000
_cell.length_c   1.000
_cell.angle_alpha   90.00
_cell.angle_beta   90.00
_cell.angle_gamma   90.00
#
_symmetry.space_group_name_H-M   'P 1'
#
loop_
_entity.id
_entity.type
_entity.pdbx_description
1 polymer ?
#
loop_
_entity_poly.entity_id
_entity_poly.type
_entity_poly.pdbx_seq_one_letter_code
_entity_poly.pdbx_strand_id
1 'polypeptide(L)'
;MLEKNLKLTEAKIQKGFLQDDPDNTTAGGAYTVASSLGMVFSVVILIILAGSMMSHEMSTGTIKSLIIAPVKRWKIYLAKYLSMLAVMLVLILYTYAVASLTNGLLFGFRSFGEKVFLVSGEAVTLNYFLYQLFSALCSIVPFLVFTTFAYTLSIVTKNTAASVSVSMGLYLGGSFLHLLLVSNLAGYGYLIRFLPFSNLSFFEKIFYSSSPGGTMGGMLFGGISETASTPLVFSIFYIIIILVCMISVGLDHFCRRDIK
;
A
#
# COMPACT_ATOMS: atom_id res chain seq x y z
N MET A 1 17.51 7.86 15.19
CA MET A 1 17.60 8.31 13.80
C MET A 1 18.99 8.78 13.45
N LEU A 2 19.56 9.73 14.16
CA LEU A 2 20.94 10.22 13.92
C LEU A 2 21.94 9.07 13.81
N GLU A 3 21.90 8.09 14.70
CA GLU A 3 22.82 6.93 14.68
C GLU A 3 22.65 6.05 13.44
N LYS A 4 21.39 5.83 12.99
CA LYS A 4 21.13 5.07 11.75
C LYS A 4 21.58 5.82 10.50
N ASN A 5 21.33 7.14 10.44
CA ASN A 5 21.82 7.98 9.36
C ASN A 5 23.34 8.01 9.31
N LEU A 6 24.01 8.07 10.47
CA LEU A 6 25.46 8.05 10.58
C LEU A 6 26.03 6.73 10.03
N LYS A 7 25.50 5.59 10.47
CA LYS A 7 25.89 4.26 9.97
C LYS A 7 25.65 4.11 8.45
N LEU A 8 24.53 4.64 7.94
CA LEU A 8 24.26 4.61 6.52
C LEU A 8 25.27 5.46 5.73
N THR A 9 25.58 6.65 6.23
CA THR A 9 26.55 7.56 5.61
C THR A 9 27.95 6.96 5.63
N GLU A 10 28.37 6.38 6.76
CA GLU A 10 29.64 5.67 6.87
C GLU A 10 29.73 4.48 5.89
N ALA A 11 28.66 3.70 5.77
CA ALA A 11 28.60 2.59 4.82
C ALA A 11 28.65 3.05 3.35
N LYS A 12 28.02 4.19 3.03
CA LYS A 12 28.11 4.83 1.70
C LYS A 12 29.51 5.32 1.40
N ILE A 13 30.20 5.93 2.39
CA ILE A 13 31.60 6.39 2.27
C ILE A 13 32.54 5.21 2.03
N GLN A 14 32.41 4.14 2.83
CA GLN A 14 33.28 2.96 2.71
C GLN A 14 33.14 2.27 1.37
N LYS A 15 31.94 2.29 0.76
CA LYS A 15 31.66 1.66 -0.54
C LYS A 15 31.79 2.61 -1.74
N GLY A 16 32.21 3.88 -1.53
CA GLY A 16 32.40 4.84 -2.61
C GLY A 16 31.14 5.42 -3.25
N PHE A 17 29.97 5.22 -2.64
CA PHE A 17 28.66 5.63 -3.17
C PHE A 17 28.24 7.06 -2.82
N LEU A 18 29.12 7.93 -2.37
CA LEU A 18 28.76 9.31 -1.98
C LEU A 18 28.23 10.16 -3.13
N GLN A 19 28.68 9.93 -4.36
CA GLN A 19 28.28 10.69 -5.55
C GLN A 19 27.24 9.97 -6.41
N ASP A 20 27.16 8.64 -6.33
CA ASP A 20 26.34 7.79 -7.21
C ASP A 20 25.15 7.14 -6.50
N ASP A 21 24.55 7.82 -5.51
CA ASP A 21 23.28 7.34 -4.93
C ASP A 21 22.20 7.38 -6.03
N PRO A 22 21.61 6.25 -6.43
CA PRO A 22 20.61 6.19 -7.49
C PRO A 22 19.43 7.13 -7.26
N ASP A 23 19.08 7.42 -6.01
CA ASP A 23 17.99 8.36 -5.68
C ASP A 23 18.35 9.81 -6.02
N ASN A 24 19.63 10.16 -6.05
CA ASN A 24 20.11 11.50 -6.38
C ASN A 24 20.35 11.67 -7.90
N THR A 25 20.33 10.59 -8.67
CA THR A 25 20.42 10.66 -10.12
C THR A 25 19.09 11.07 -10.73
N THR A 26 19.15 11.77 -11.88
CA THR A 26 17.93 12.16 -12.61
C THR A 26 17.09 10.93 -12.99
N ALA A 27 17.73 9.83 -13.33
CA ALA A 27 17.07 8.58 -13.69
C ALA A 27 16.37 7.93 -12.48
N GLY A 28 17.03 7.86 -11.34
CA GLY A 28 16.47 7.30 -10.10
C GLY A 28 15.33 8.16 -9.55
N GLY A 29 15.51 9.50 -9.54
CA GLY A 29 14.46 10.43 -9.15
C GLY A 29 13.23 10.34 -10.05
N ALA A 30 13.41 10.28 -11.37
CA ALA A 30 12.31 10.11 -12.32
C ALA A 30 11.57 8.77 -12.10
N TYR A 31 12.32 7.69 -11.84
CA TYR A 31 11.74 6.38 -11.54
C TYR A 31 10.89 6.40 -10.26
N THR A 32 11.41 6.98 -9.17
CA THR A 32 10.66 7.05 -7.90
C THR A 32 9.38 7.84 -8.03
N VAL A 33 9.40 8.97 -8.75
CA VAL A 33 8.20 9.78 -9.02
C VAL A 33 7.22 9.01 -9.91
N ALA A 34 7.67 8.41 -11.01
CA ALA A 34 6.81 7.65 -11.92
C ALA A 34 6.16 6.44 -11.23
N SER A 35 6.94 5.67 -10.47
CA SER A 35 6.41 4.51 -9.76
C SER A 35 5.43 4.89 -8.64
N SER A 36 5.72 5.94 -7.87
CA SER A 36 4.84 6.41 -6.79
C SER A 36 3.52 6.95 -7.32
N LEU A 37 3.54 7.76 -8.37
CA LEU A 37 2.31 8.23 -9.03
C LEU A 37 1.52 7.07 -9.62
N GLY A 38 2.17 6.14 -10.30
CA GLY A 38 1.54 4.94 -10.83
C GLY A 38 0.86 4.10 -9.75
N MET A 39 1.48 3.95 -8.59
CA MET A 39 0.89 3.24 -7.44
C MET A 39 -0.34 3.98 -6.88
N VAL A 40 -0.30 5.31 -6.77
CA VAL A 40 -1.46 6.11 -6.35
C VAL A 40 -2.65 5.89 -7.29
N PHE A 41 -2.44 6.00 -8.60
CA PHE A 41 -3.50 5.76 -9.58
C PHE A 41 -4.02 4.31 -9.53
N SER A 42 -3.15 3.34 -9.30
CA SER A 42 -3.54 1.93 -9.17
C SER A 42 -4.45 1.69 -7.96
N VAL A 43 -4.17 2.31 -6.80
CA VAL A 43 -5.07 2.24 -5.63
C VAL A 43 -6.42 2.88 -5.92
N VAL A 44 -6.44 4.03 -6.58
CA VAL A 44 -7.68 4.72 -6.98
C VAL A 44 -8.54 3.80 -7.85
N ILE A 45 -7.95 3.19 -8.88
CA ILE A 45 -8.64 2.24 -9.77
C ILE A 45 -9.19 1.05 -8.96
N LEU A 46 -8.39 0.50 -8.05
CA LEU A 46 -8.80 -0.63 -7.21
C LEU A 46 -9.95 -0.26 -6.27
N ILE A 47 -9.93 0.92 -5.66
CA ILE A 47 -11.03 1.41 -4.80
C ILE A 47 -12.32 1.52 -5.61
N ILE A 48 -12.25 2.05 -6.84
CA ILE A 48 -13.43 2.16 -7.72
C ILE A 48 -13.95 0.77 -8.09
N LEU A 49 -13.09 -0.15 -8.51
CA LEU A 49 -13.46 -1.51 -8.86
C LEU A 49 -14.04 -2.27 -7.66
N ALA A 50 -13.37 -2.25 -6.52
CA ALA A 50 -13.81 -2.93 -5.31
C ALA A 50 -15.12 -2.34 -4.76
N GLY A 51 -15.22 -1.01 -4.74
CA GLY A 51 -16.40 -0.30 -4.27
C GLY A 51 -17.63 -0.48 -5.16
N SER A 52 -17.44 -0.71 -6.46
CA SER A 52 -18.53 -0.94 -7.40
C SER A 52 -18.94 -2.42 -7.50
N MET A 53 -18.02 -3.35 -7.23
CA MET A 53 -18.17 -4.77 -7.58
C MET A 53 -19.43 -5.43 -7.02
N MET A 54 -19.75 -5.21 -5.75
CA MET A 54 -20.95 -5.79 -5.12
C MET A 54 -22.14 -4.85 -5.13
N SER A 55 -21.92 -3.56 -4.92
CA SER A 55 -22.99 -2.56 -4.87
C SER A 55 -23.72 -2.43 -6.21
N HIS A 56 -23.01 -2.50 -7.32
CA HIS A 56 -23.60 -2.46 -8.66
C HIS A 56 -24.53 -3.65 -8.90
N GLU A 57 -24.11 -4.86 -8.56
CA GLU A 57 -24.96 -6.06 -8.73
C GLU A 57 -26.16 -6.07 -7.79
N MET A 58 -26.02 -5.49 -6.59
CA MET A 58 -27.15 -5.34 -5.67
C MET A 58 -28.13 -4.29 -6.16
N SER A 59 -27.68 -3.19 -6.75
CA SER A 59 -28.55 -2.12 -7.25
C SER A 59 -29.27 -2.49 -8.55
N THR A 60 -28.63 -3.25 -9.43
CA THR A 60 -29.23 -3.72 -10.69
C THR A 60 -30.06 -4.99 -10.54
N GLY A 61 -30.03 -5.63 -9.36
CA GLY A 61 -30.77 -6.87 -9.10
C GLY A 61 -30.18 -8.12 -9.78
N THR A 62 -29.05 -7.99 -10.47
CA THR A 62 -28.35 -9.14 -11.12
C THR A 62 -27.87 -10.18 -10.11
N ILE A 63 -27.73 -9.78 -8.84
CA ILE A 63 -27.39 -10.70 -7.76
C ILE A 63 -28.46 -11.78 -7.57
N LYS A 64 -29.73 -11.51 -7.94
CA LYS A 64 -30.82 -12.50 -7.85
C LYS A 64 -30.57 -13.69 -8.77
N SER A 65 -30.09 -13.48 -9.98
CA SER A 65 -29.73 -14.57 -10.91
C SER A 65 -28.56 -15.42 -10.41
N LEU A 66 -27.62 -14.79 -9.70
CA LEU A 66 -26.46 -15.46 -9.14
C LEU A 66 -26.82 -16.34 -7.93
N ILE A 67 -27.85 -15.97 -7.16
CA ILE A 67 -28.33 -16.70 -5.98
C ILE A 67 -29.22 -17.89 -6.35
N ILE A 68 -29.84 -17.88 -7.53
CA ILE A 68 -30.61 -19.03 -8.08
C ILE A 68 -29.67 -20.22 -8.38
N ALA A 69 -28.39 -19.98 -8.64
CA ALA A 69 -27.41 -21.03 -8.83
C ALA A 69 -27.23 -21.83 -7.50
N PRO A 70 -27.08 -23.18 -7.56
CA PRO A 70 -26.96 -24.03 -6.37
C PRO A 70 -25.60 -23.92 -5.69
N VAL A 71 -25.16 -22.69 -5.41
CA VAL A 71 -23.86 -22.38 -4.82
C VAL A 71 -24.06 -21.65 -3.49
N LYS A 72 -23.31 -22.04 -2.46
CA LYS A 72 -23.38 -21.40 -1.15
C LYS A 72 -22.92 -19.92 -1.25
N ARG A 73 -23.64 -18.99 -0.63
CA ARG A 73 -23.39 -17.53 -0.69
C ARG A 73 -21.95 -17.13 -0.34
N TRP A 74 -21.35 -17.76 0.67
CA TRP A 74 -19.97 -17.48 1.06
C TRP A 74 -18.94 -17.78 -0.04
N LYS A 75 -19.23 -18.79 -0.91
CA LYS A 75 -18.34 -19.10 -2.05
C LYS A 75 -18.36 -17.99 -3.10
N ILE A 76 -19.54 -17.41 -3.34
CA ILE A 76 -19.69 -16.27 -4.26
C ILE A 76 -18.91 -15.06 -3.74
N TYR A 77 -19.07 -14.76 -2.45
CA TYR A 77 -18.32 -13.69 -1.79
C TYR A 77 -16.80 -13.88 -1.93
N LEU A 78 -16.32 -15.09 -1.62
CA LEU A 78 -14.90 -15.41 -1.66
C LEU A 78 -14.34 -15.38 -3.09
N ALA A 79 -15.08 -15.90 -4.07
CA ALA A 79 -14.65 -15.89 -5.47
C ALA A 79 -14.46 -14.46 -5.99
N LYS A 80 -15.37 -13.55 -5.67
CA LYS A 80 -15.26 -12.13 -6.04
C LYS A 80 -14.11 -11.44 -5.31
N TYR A 81 -13.94 -11.72 -4.03
CA TYR A 81 -12.82 -11.19 -3.27
C TYR A 81 -11.47 -11.65 -3.85
N LEU A 82 -11.35 -12.94 -4.19
CA LEU A 82 -10.15 -13.48 -4.84
C LEU A 82 -9.89 -12.87 -6.22
N SER A 83 -10.93 -12.68 -7.03
CA SER A 83 -10.78 -12.03 -8.34
C SER A 83 -10.26 -10.59 -8.21
N MET A 84 -10.73 -9.87 -7.20
CA MET A 84 -10.26 -8.52 -6.89
C MET A 84 -8.78 -8.52 -6.44
N LEU A 85 -8.38 -9.50 -5.60
CA LEU A 85 -6.98 -9.66 -5.21
C LEU A 85 -6.08 -9.98 -6.42
N ALA A 86 -6.56 -10.79 -7.35
CA ALA A 86 -5.83 -11.08 -8.59
C ALA A 86 -5.62 -9.80 -9.43
N VAL A 87 -6.66 -8.97 -9.59
CA VAL A 87 -6.56 -7.67 -10.28
C VAL A 87 -5.57 -6.74 -9.55
N MET A 88 -5.58 -6.72 -8.22
CA MET A 88 -4.62 -5.95 -7.42
C MET A 88 -3.18 -6.34 -7.73
N LEU A 89 -2.87 -7.64 -7.72
CA LEU A 89 -1.52 -8.12 -8.03
C LEU A 89 -1.09 -7.76 -9.46
N VAL A 90 -1.99 -7.93 -10.43
CA VAL A 90 -1.73 -7.54 -11.82
C VAL A 90 -1.43 -6.04 -11.94
N LEU A 91 -2.20 -5.17 -11.27
CA LEU A 91 -1.97 -3.72 -11.30
C LEU A 91 -0.64 -3.31 -10.66
N ILE A 92 -0.24 -3.93 -9.54
CA ILE A 92 1.05 -3.66 -8.91
C ILE A 92 2.19 -4.04 -9.85
N LEU A 93 2.15 -5.25 -10.42
CA LEU A 93 3.19 -5.72 -11.36
C LEU A 93 3.21 -4.88 -12.63
N TYR A 94 2.04 -4.51 -13.16
CA TYR A 94 1.90 -3.64 -14.32
C TYR A 94 2.55 -2.27 -14.07
N THR A 95 2.26 -1.64 -12.94
CA THR A 95 2.82 -0.33 -12.58
C THR A 95 4.34 -0.40 -12.47
N TYR A 96 4.86 -1.46 -11.81
CA TYR A 96 6.29 -1.68 -11.72
C TYR A 96 6.94 -1.90 -13.11
N ALA A 97 6.34 -2.74 -13.94
CA ALA A 97 6.85 -3.03 -15.28
C ALA A 97 6.88 -1.78 -16.17
N VAL A 98 5.78 -1.00 -16.18
CA VAL A 98 5.70 0.24 -16.97
C VAL A 98 6.71 1.26 -16.48
N ALA A 99 6.82 1.49 -15.18
CA ALA A 99 7.81 2.42 -14.62
C ALA A 99 9.25 1.99 -14.97
N SER A 100 9.56 0.70 -14.86
CA SER A 100 10.88 0.15 -15.17
C SER A 100 11.23 0.26 -16.66
N LEU A 101 10.28 -0.08 -17.53
CA LEU A 101 10.47 0.00 -18.99
C LEU A 101 10.62 1.45 -19.44
N THR A 102 9.75 2.34 -18.99
CA THR A 102 9.77 3.76 -19.39
C THR A 102 11.09 4.41 -19.01
N ASN A 103 11.52 4.21 -17.76
CA ASN A 103 12.78 4.79 -17.30
C ASN A 103 14.01 4.09 -17.94
N GLY A 104 13.97 2.77 -18.15
CA GLY A 104 15.01 2.06 -18.84
C GLY A 104 15.23 2.53 -20.30
N LEU A 105 14.13 2.84 -20.99
CA LEU A 105 14.17 3.40 -22.36
C LEU A 105 14.68 4.84 -22.41
N LEU A 106 14.29 5.68 -21.43
CA LEU A 106 14.67 7.09 -21.40
C LEU A 106 16.10 7.33 -20.94
N PHE A 107 16.55 6.63 -19.92
CA PHE A 107 17.84 6.85 -19.25
C PHE A 107 18.85 5.70 -19.46
N GLY A 108 18.41 4.60 -20.05
CA GLY A 108 19.22 3.41 -20.22
C GLY A 108 19.24 2.52 -18.97
N PHE A 109 19.21 1.21 -19.17
CA PHE A 109 19.15 0.21 -18.08
C PHE A 109 20.40 0.16 -17.18
N ARG A 110 21.53 0.73 -17.63
CA ARG A 110 22.78 0.81 -16.86
C ARG A 110 22.83 1.94 -15.85
N SER A 111 21.94 2.94 -15.95
CA SER A 111 21.97 4.15 -15.13
C SER A 111 21.41 3.96 -13.72
N PHE A 112 20.87 2.80 -13.39
CA PHE A 112 20.21 2.58 -12.09
C PHE A 112 21.15 2.13 -10.96
N GLY A 113 22.36 1.63 -11.26
CA GLY A 113 23.37 1.28 -10.27
C GLY A 113 22.91 0.34 -9.14
N GLU A 114 23.65 0.38 -8.05
CA GLU A 114 23.35 -0.33 -6.80
C GLU A 114 22.93 0.67 -5.73
N LYS A 115 21.97 0.29 -4.89
CA LYS A 115 21.53 1.10 -3.75
C LYS A 115 21.98 0.49 -2.43
N VAL A 116 22.49 1.33 -1.52
CA VAL A 116 22.88 0.97 -0.16
C VAL A 116 21.74 1.33 0.79
N PHE A 117 21.35 0.40 1.64
CA PHE A 117 20.34 0.59 2.68
C PHE A 117 20.67 -0.27 3.91
N LEU A 118 20.03 0.02 5.04
CA LEU A 118 20.19 -0.73 6.27
C LEU A 118 19.04 -1.73 6.45
N VAL A 119 19.40 -3.00 6.65
CA VAL A 119 18.47 -4.05 7.10
C VAL A 119 18.93 -4.50 8.48
N SER A 120 18.08 -4.35 9.48
CA SER A 120 18.40 -4.70 10.88
C SER A 120 19.69 -4.07 11.44
N GLY A 121 20.16 -2.97 10.83
CA GLY A 121 21.39 -2.26 11.26
C GLY A 121 22.64 -2.65 10.50
N GLU A 122 22.57 -3.59 9.56
CA GLU A 122 23.65 -3.95 8.63
C GLU A 122 23.45 -3.28 7.27
N ALA A 123 24.55 -2.81 6.66
CA ALA A 123 24.52 -2.18 5.34
C ALA A 123 24.54 -3.23 4.25
N VAL A 124 23.44 -3.32 3.50
CA VAL A 124 23.26 -4.23 2.36
C VAL A 124 23.22 -3.43 1.06
N THR A 125 23.82 -3.94 0.01
CA THR A 125 23.73 -3.40 -1.36
C THR A 125 22.84 -4.29 -2.19
N LEU A 126 21.86 -3.71 -2.88
CA LEU A 126 21.05 -4.41 -3.88
C LEU A 126 21.02 -3.62 -5.16
N ASN A 127 20.84 -4.34 -6.26
CA ASN A 127 20.54 -3.72 -7.53
C ASN A 127 19.24 -2.90 -7.41
N TYR A 128 19.23 -1.70 -7.97
CA TYR A 128 18.13 -0.76 -7.87
C TYR A 128 16.79 -1.35 -8.33
N PHE A 129 16.79 -2.18 -9.39
CA PHE A 129 15.57 -2.86 -9.83
C PHE A 129 15.01 -3.85 -8.81
N LEU A 130 15.87 -4.62 -8.16
CA LEU A 130 15.45 -5.53 -7.09
C LEU A 130 14.90 -4.77 -5.89
N TYR A 131 15.55 -3.68 -5.51
CA TYR A 131 15.07 -2.80 -4.45
C TYR A 131 13.67 -2.28 -4.75
N GLN A 132 13.42 -1.81 -5.97
CA GLN A 132 12.10 -1.33 -6.39
C GLN A 132 11.05 -2.45 -6.50
N LEU A 133 11.46 -3.65 -6.91
CA LEU A 133 10.56 -4.82 -6.90
C LEU A 133 10.12 -5.17 -5.47
N PHE A 134 11.03 -5.16 -4.50
CA PHE A 134 10.69 -5.35 -3.09
C PHE A 134 9.76 -4.23 -2.57
N SER A 135 10.00 -2.98 -2.97
CA SER A 135 9.12 -1.86 -2.65
C SER A 135 7.70 -2.08 -3.19
N ALA A 136 7.58 -2.52 -4.46
CA ALA A 136 6.29 -2.84 -5.06
C ALA A 136 5.59 -4.01 -4.35
N LEU A 137 6.31 -5.05 -3.96
CA LEU A 137 5.75 -6.17 -3.21
C LEU A 137 5.29 -5.77 -1.81
N CYS A 138 6.05 -4.94 -1.09
CA CYS A 138 5.63 -4.42 0.21
C CYS A 138 4.38 -3.53 0.12
N SER A 139 4.15 -2.89 -1.04
CA SER A 139 2.95 -2.09 -1.31
C SER A 139 1.67 -2.94 -1.39
N ILE A 140 1.76 -4.26 -1.49
CA ILE A 140 0.60 -5.16 -1.42
C ILE A 140 -0.21 -4.91 -0.14
N VAL A 141 0.44 -4.62 0.98
CA VAL A 141 -0.22 -4.47 2.28
C VAL A 141 -1.20 -3.29 2.32
N PRO A 142 -0.80 -2.03 2.03
CA PRO A 142 -1.73 -0.91 1.99
C PRO A 142 -2.81 -1.09 0.90
N PHE A 143 -2.46 -1.63 -0.27
CA PHE A 143 -3.42 -1.94 -1.33
C PHE A 143 -4.51 -2.90 -0.83
N LEU A 144 -4.11 -3.97 -0.15
CA LEU A 144 -5.01 -4.98 0.38
C LEU A 144 -5.97 -4.38 1.43
N VAL A 145 -5.49 -3.51 2.32
CA VAL A 145 -6.32 -2.86 3.34
C VAL A 145 -7.36 -1.95 2.71
N PHE A 146 -6.98 -1.03 1.81
CA PHE A 146 -7.92 -0.10 1.19
C PHE A 146 -8.90 -0.80 0.26
N THR A 147 -8.45 -1.81 -0.48
CA THR A 147 -9.30 -2.58 -1.38
C THR A 147 -10.32 -3.41 -0.61
N THR A 148 -9.90 -4.07 0.49
CA THR A 148 -10.80 -4.81 1.36
C THR A 148 -11.82 -3.89 2.03
N PHE A 149 -11.40 -2.70 2.44
CA PHE A 149 -12.29 -1.69 3.01
C PHE A 149 -13.36 -1.26 2.00
N ALA A 150 -12.95 -0.90 0.78
CA ALA A 150 -13.87 -0.52 -0.29
C ALA A 150 -14.86 -1.65 -0.64
N TYR A 151 -14.37 -2.90 -0.71
CA TYR A 151 -15.18 -4.08 -0.97
C TYR A 151 -16.21 -4.32 0.14
N THR A 152 -15.80 -4.22 1.41
CA THR A 152 -16.71 -4.36 2.57
C THR A 152 -17.78 -3.28 2.57
N LEU A 153 -17.40 -2.02 2.33
CA LEU A 153 -18.34 -0.91 2.20
C LEU A 153 -19.32 -1.11 1.04
N SER A 154 -18.88 -1.66 -0.08
CA SER A 154 -19.73 -1.97 -1.23
C SER A 154 -20.90 -2.90 -0.85
N ILE A 155 -20.65 -3.86 0.05
CA ILE A 155 -21.67 -4.80 0.52
C ILE A 155 -22.59 -4.15 1.54
N VAL A 156 -22.03 -3.36 2.47
CA VAL A 156 -22.77 -2.72 3.56
C VAL A 156 -23.70 -1.62 3.05
N THR A 157 -23.18 -0.73 2.20
CA THR A 157 -23.92 0.46 1.72
C THR A 157 -24.88 0.16 0.57
N LYS A 158 -24.61 -0.88 -0.24
CA LYS A 158 -25.33 -1.20 -1.49
C LYS A 158 -25.38 -0.04 -2.49
N ASN A 159 -24.58 0.97 -2.30
CA ASN A 159 -24.52 2.17 -3.13
C ASN A 159 -23.07 2.37 -3.59
N THR A 160 -22.87 2.35 -4.90
CA THR A 160 -21.55 2.50 -5.52
C THR A 160 -20.92 3.84 -5.19
N ALA A 161 -21.70 4.91 -5.28
CA ALA A 161 -21.22 6.26 -5.00
C ALA A 161 -20.76 6.40 -3.54
N ALA A 162 -21.52 5.89 -2.59
CA ALA A 162 -21.18 5.96 -1.17
C ALA A 162 -19.93 5.13 -0.84
N SER A 163 -19.84 3.88 -1.34
CA SER A 163 -18.70 3.01 -1.07
C SER A 163 -17.39 3.56 -1.66
N VAL A 164 -17.43 4.06 -2.89
CA VAL A 164 -16.26 4.64 -3.56
C VAL A 164 -15.85 5.96 -2.89
N SER A 165 -16.81 6.87 -2.64
CA SER A 165 -16.53 8.19 -2.05
C SER A 165 -15.91 8.10 -0.66
N VAL A 166 -16.46 7.23 0.21
CA VAL A 166 -15.95 7.06 1.58
C VAL A 166 -14.56 6.41 1.55
N SER A 167 -14.36 5.39 0.72
CA SER A 167 -13.06 4.72 0.61
C SER A 167 -11.99 5.62 0.02
N MET A 168 -12.35 6.44 -0.98
CA MET A 168 -11.47 7.42 -1.59
C MET A 168 -11.14 8.56 -0.61
N GLY A 169 -12.14 9.03 0.13
CA GLY A 169 -11.97 10.03 1.19
C GLY A 169 -11.05 9.53 2.29
N LEU A 170 -11.18 8.27 2.69
CA LEU A 170 -10.28 7.65 3.67
C LEU A 170 -8.86 7.51 3.11
N TYR A 171 -8.70 7.12 1.86
CA TYR A 171 -7.39 6.96 1.23
C TYR A 171 -6.65 8.29 1.10
N LEU A 172 -7.26 9.29 0.46
CA LEU A 172 -6.62 10.59 0.23
C LEU A 172 -6.63 11.49 1.47
N GLY A 173 -7.74 11.54 2.19
CA GLY A 173 -7.88 12.38 3.39
C GLY A 173 -7.26 11.77 4.63
N GLY A 174 -7.22 10.44 4.72
CA GLY A 174 -6.69 9.73 5.88
C GLY A 174 -5.17 9.91 6.04
N SER A 175 -4.41 10.02 4.95
CA SER A 175 -2.98 10.33 5.00
C SER A 175 -2.73 11.73 5.53
N PHE A 176 -3.54 12.70 5.11
CA PHE A 176 -3.47 14.07 5.63
C PHE A 176 -3.86 14.16 7.10
N LEU A 177 -4.96 13.47 7.50
CA LEU A 177 -5.35 13.37 8.91
C LEU A 177 -4.27 12.72 9.77
N HIS A 178 -3.62 11.67 9.26
CA HIS A 178 -2.50 11.03 9.94
C HIS A 178 -1.35 12.02 10.20
N LEU A 179 -0.98 12.81 9.20
CA LEU A 179 0.03 13.86 9.32
C LEU A 179 -0.33 14.87 10.43
N LEU A 180 -1.57 15.37 10.43
CA LEU A 180 -2.06 16.29 11.44
C LEU A 180 -2.08 15.67 12.84
N LEU A 181 -2.49 14.41 12.96
CA LEU A 181 -2.52 13.72 14.25
C LEU A 181 -1.13 13.48 14.80
N VAL A 182 -0.19 13.06 13.97
CA VAL A 182 1.21 12.84 14.40
C VAL A 182 1.86 14.15 14.85
N SER A 183 1.64 15.26 14.14
CA SER A 183 2.21 16.56 14.50
C SER A 183 1.65 17.11 15.81
N ASN A 184 0.36 16.89 16.10
CA ASN A 184 -0.28 17.39 17.32
C ASN A 184 -0.17 16.42 18.51
N LEU A 185 -0.05 15.12 18.26
CA LEU A 185 0.04 14.07 19.28
C LEU A 185 1.48 13.60 19.56
N ALA A 186 2.50 14.39 19.19
CA ALA A 186 3.91 14.02 19.36
C ALA A 186 4.27 13.59 20.79
N GLY A 187 3.58 14.12 21.82
CA GLY A 187 3.72 13.72 23.23
C GLY A 187 3.04 12.39 23.60
N TYR A 188 2.16 11.86 22.75
CA TYR A 188 1.36 10.66 23.02
C TYR A 188 1.70 9.52 22.04
N GLY A 189 2.97 9.17 21.93
CA GLY A 189 3.47 8.19 20.96
C GLY A 189 2.79 6.81 21.02
N TYR A 190 2.21 6.42 22.17
CA TYR A 190 1.44 5.18 22.30
C TYR A 190 0.11 5.21 21.52
N LEU A 191 -0.57 6.38 21.42
CA LEU A 191 -1.80 6.51 20.65
C LEU A 191 -1.53 6.45 19.14
N ILE A 192 -0.42 7.01 18.70
CA ILE A 192 -0.01 7.03 17.30
C ILE A 192 0.21 5.60 16.78
N ARG A 193 0.67 4.67 17.65
CA ARG A 193 0.87 3.25 17.28
C ARG A 193 -0.41 2.54 16.86
N PHE A 194 -1.56 2.95 17.38
CA PHE A 194 -2.86 2.36 17.05
C PHE A 194 -3.50 2.96 15.80
N LEU A 195 -2.92 4.01 15.21
CA LEU A 195 -3.42 4.55 13.95
C LEU A 195 -3.15 3.57 12.80
N PRO A 196 -4.17 3.27 11.96
CA PRO A 196 -4.00 2.35 10.82
C PRO A 196 -2.85 2.76 9.90
N PHE A 197 -2.76 4.04 9.57
CA PHE A 197 -1.75 4.58 8.67
C PHE A 197 -0.30 4.39 9.17
N SER A 198 -0.06 4.45 10.49
CA SER A 198 1.26 4.19 11.09
C SER A 198 1.75 2.75 10.87
N ASN A 199 0.84 1.83 10.58
CA ASN A 199 1.14 0.41 10.41
C ASN A 199 1.19 -0.05 8.95
N LEU A 200 0.90 0.82 7.97
CA LEU A 200 0.86 0.46 6.55
C LEU A 200 2.23 0.53 5.85
N SER A 201 3.20 1.29 6.37
CA SER A 201 4.52 1.49 5.76
C SER A 201 5.49 0.33 6.06
N PHE A 202 5.23 -0.86 5.54
CA PHE A 202 6.06 -2.05 5.78
C PHE A 202 7.47 -1.92 5.20
N PHE A 203 7.57 -1.38 4.00
CA PHE A 203 8.85 -1.27 3.30
C PHE A 203 9.85 -0.44 4.11
N GLU A 204 9.43 0.71 4.63
CA GLU A 204 10.29 1.60 5.42
C GLU A 204 10.69 1.01 6.78
N LYS A 205 9.88 0.07 7.31
CA LYS A 205 10.20 -0.65 8.55
C LYS A 205 11.25 -1.72 8.34
N ILE A 206 11.30 -2.33 7.15
CA ILE A 206 12.26 -3.37 6.80
C ILE A 206 13.54 -2.76 6.23
N PHE A 207 13.39 -1.83 5.29
CA PHE A 207 14.48 -1.22 4.55
C PHE A 207 14.64 0.26 4.95
N TYR A 208 15.59 0.54 5.82
CA TYR A 208 15.88 1.92 6.18
C TYR A 208 16.74 2.58 5.11
N SER A 209 16.22 3.64 4.50
CA SER A 209 16.92 4.47 3.50
C SER A 209 16.90 5.93 3.92
N SER A 210 17.91 6.70 3.53
CA SER A 210 17.96 8.15 3.77
C SER A 210 16.94 8.94 2.96
N SER A 211 16.32 8.32 1.97
CA SER A 211 15.28 8.93 1.13
C SER A 211 13.93 8.24 1.38
N PRO A 212 13.18 8.66 2.41
CA PRO A 212 11.88 8.06 2.73
C PRO A 212 10.79 8.35 1.69
N GLY A 213 11.01 9.29 0.78
CA GLY A 213 10.05 9.68 -0.26
C GLY A 213 9.91 8.73 -1.44
N GLY A 214 10.80 7.72 -1.57
CA GLY A 214 10.83 6.83 -2.74
C GLY A 214 9.81 5.71 -2.76
N THR A 215 9.02 5.56 -1.71
CA THR A 215 7.98 4.53 -1.62
C THR A 215 6.61 5.16 -1.52
N MET A 216 5.58 4.43 -1.95
CA MET A 216 4.19 4.84 -1.76
C MET A 216 3.89 5.13 -0.28
N GLY A 217 4.47 4.36 0.65
CA GLY A 217 4.37 4.60 2.08
C GLY A 217 4.95 5.96 2.48
N GLY A 218 6.16 6.29 2.01
CA GLY A 218 6.80 7.57 2.29
C GLY A 218 6.06 8.77 1.70
N MET A 219 5.49 8.62 0.51
CA MET A 219 4.81 9.72 -0.18
C MET A 219 3.40 10.00 0.35
N LEU A 220 2.64 8.95 0.68
CA LEU A 220 1.25 9.07 1.12
C LEU A 220 1.07 9.04 2.64
N PHE A 221 1.92 8.31 3.32
CA PHE A 221 1.80 8.14 4.78
C PHE A 221 2.86 8.93 5.54
N GLY A 222 3.58 9.80 4.81
CA GLY A 222 4.58 10.71 5.32
C GLY A 222 5.74 9.97 5.98
N GLY A 223 6.95 10.15 5.51
CA GLY A 223 8.18 9.67 6.17
C GLY A 223 8.38 10.23 7.58
N ILE A 224 7.30 10.45 8.32
CA ILE A 224 7.25 10.94 9.72
C ILE A 224 7.36 9.72 10.64
N SER A 225 8.29 8.87 10.32
CA SER A 225 8.47 7.60 11.01
C SER A 225 9.15 7.73 12.37
N GLU A 226 9.49 8.93 12.82
CA GLU A 226 10.29 9.07 14.04
C GLU A 226 9.51 8.91 15.35
N THR A 227 8.26 9.34 15.38
CA THR A 227 7.50 9.38 16.64
C THR A 227 6.78 8.08 16.97
N ALA A 228 6.64 7.19 16.02
CA ALA A 228 5.97 5.91 16.23
C ALA A 228 6.68 4.75 15.51
N SER A 229 7.89 4.43 15.94
CA SER A 229 8.55 3.19 15.53
C SER A 229 7.77 1.98 16.09
N THR A 230 6.66 1.65 15.44
CA THR A 230 5.93 0.43 15.76
C THR A 230 6.77 -0.76 15.33
N PRO A 231 7.01 -1.75 16.20
CA PRO A 231 7.73 -2.95 15.81
C PRO A 231 6.98 -3.65 14.67
N LEU A 232 7.73 -4.20 13.73
CA LEU A 232 7.18 -4.86 12.52
C LEU A 232 6.17 -5.95 12.89
N VAL A 233 6.48 -6.74 13.93
CA VAL A 233 5.60 -7.80 14.44
C VAL A 233 4.24 -7.24 14.86
N PHE A 234 4.21 -6.13 15.61
CA PHE A 234 2.96 -5.48 16.01
C PHE A 234 2.14 -5.05 14.79
N SER A 235 2.79 -4.46 13.78
CA SER A 235 2.09 -4.01 12.56
C SER A 235 1.48 -5.17 11.78
N ILE A 236 2.16 -6.31 11.71
CA ILE A 236 1.64 -7.52 11.05
C ILE A 236 0.37 -8.00 11.76
N PHE A 237 0.42 -8.20 13.07
CA PHE A 237 -0.75 -8.63 13.84
C PHE A 237 -1.91 -7.65 13.75
N TYR A 238 -1.62 -6.35 13.85
CA TYR A 238 -2.61 -5.29 13.77
C TYR A 238 -3.36 -5.32 12.42
N ILE A 239 -2.64 -5.44 11.31
CA ILE A 239 -3.25 -5.49 9.97
C ILE A 239 -4.03 -6.78 9.76
N ILE A 240 -3.53 -7.92 10.22
CA ILE A 240 -4.28 -9.19 10.14
C ILE A 240 -5.61 -9.07 10.88
N ILE A 241 -5.62 -8.49 12.09
CA ILE A 241 -6.86 -8.30 12.86
C ILE A 241 -7.82 -7.39 12.10
N ILE A 242 -7.37 -6.26 11.57
CA ILE A 242 -8.22 -5.35 10.79
C ILE A 242 -8.81 -6.06 9.56
N LEU A 243 -8.00 -6.78 8.79
CA LEU A 243 -8.45 -7.51 7.61
C LEU A 243 -9.49 -8.59 7.96
N VAL A 244 -9.23 -9.37 9.01
CA VAL A 244 -10.17 -10.41 9.48
C VAL A 244 -11.48 -9.77 9.92
N CYS A 245 -11.45 -8.66 10.66
CA CYS A 245 -12.64 -7.92 11.05
C CYS A 245 -13.43 -7.41 9.83
N MET A 246 -12.76 -6.78 8.85
CA MET A 246 -13.40 -6.27 7.64
C MET A 246 -14.03 -7.40 6.82
N ILE A 247 -13.32 -8.49 6.59
CA ILE A 247 -13.82 -9.65 5.85
C ILE A 247 -15.00 -10.30 6.58
N SER A 248 -14.92 -10.44 7.90
CA SER A 248 -15.99 -11.02 8.72
C SER A 248 -17.28 -10.19 8.65
N VAL A 249 -17.15 -8.85 8.77
CA VAL A 249 -18.29 -7.94 8.66
C VAL A 249 -18.92 -8.03 7.26
N GLY A 250 -18.11 -8.03 6.20
CA GLY A 250 -18.60 -8.15 4.83
C GLY A 250 -19.31 -9.48 4.58
N LEU A 251 -18.73 -10.58 5.07
CA LEU A 251 -19.28 -11.93 4.92
C LEU A 251 -20.58 -12.10 5.72
N ASP A 252 -20.65 -11.61 6.95
CA ASP A 252 -21.86 -11.68 7.78
C ASP A 252 -23.00 -10.90 7.15
N HIS A 253 -22.74 -9.68 6.70
CA HIS A 253 -23.73 -8.86 5.97
C HIS A 253 -24.20 -9.51 4.68
N PHE A 254 -23.32 -10.18 3.95
CA PHE A 254 -23.68 -10.85 2.69
C PHE A 254 -24.48 -12.12 2.91
N CYS A 255 -24.12 -12.92 3.93
CA CYS A 255 -24.76 -14.22 4.20
C CYS A 255 -26.10 -14.11 4.91
N ARG A 256 -26.24 -13.21 5.90
CA ARG A 256 -27.43 -13.09 6.75
C ARG A 256 -28.53 -12.22 6.16
N ARG A 257 -28.20 -11.36 5.20
CA ARG A 257 -29.16 -10.42 4.67
C ARG A 257 -30.13 -11.08 3.68
N ASP A 258 -31.43 -10.92 3.93
CA ASP A 258 -32.47 -11.26 2.95
C ASP A 258 -32.39 -10.28 1.77
N ILE A 259 -32.18 -10.84 0.59
CA ILE A 259 -32.16 -10.10 -0.67
C ILE A 259 -33.60 -10.08 -1.17
N LYS A 260 -34.35 -9.03 -0.76
CA LYS A 260 -35.69 -8.76 -1.26
C LYS A 260 -35.65 -8.32 -2.71
#